data_b17186788c737f95a2af8cdab722fdfd
#
_entry.id   b17186788c737f95a2af8cdab722fdfd
#
_cell.length_a   1.000
_cell.length_b   1.000
_cell.length_c   1.000
_cell.angle_alpha   90.00
_cell.angle_beta   90.00
_cell.angle_gamma   90.00
#
_symmetry.space_group_name_H-M   'P 1'
#
loop_
_entity.id
_entity.type
_entity.pdbx_description
1 polymer ?
#
loop_
_entity_poly.entity_id
_entity_poly.type
_entity_poly.pdbx_seq_one_letter_code
_entity_poly.pdbx_strand_id
1 'polypeptide(L)'
;MSTTLYDKIWNDHLVDQQDDGTALLFVDRHLVHEVTSPQAFEGLRNSNRKVRHPNLTLAVADHNVPTTDRTEGIADQESKIQVDTLEANCKEFGVQLFGMNDKRQGIVHIIGPEPVSYTHLTLPTN
;
A
#
# COMPACT_ATOMS: atom_id res chain seq x y z
N MET A 1 11.59 -26.48 -17.86
CA MET A 1 10.22 -26.40 -17.30
C MET A 1 9.67 -25.01 -17.53
N SER A 2 8.38 -24.91 -17.83
CA SER A 2 7.73 -23.62 -17.90
C SER A 2 7.55 -23.08 -16.47
N THR A 3 8.08 -21.90 -16.19
CA THR A 3 7.92 -21.20 -14.92
C THR A 3 6.58 -20.46 -14.91
N THR A 4 5.86 -20.55 -13.80
CA THR A 4 4.63 -19.77 -13.60
C THR A 4 4.95 -18.29 -13.35
N LEU A 5 3.96 -17.42 -13.41
CA LEU A 5 4.14 -16.01 -13.03
C LEU A 5 4.58 -15.90 -11.56
N TYR A 6 4.03 -16.75 -10.68
CA TYR A 6 4.45 -16.82 -9.28
C TYR A 6 5.94 -17.13 -9.16
N ASP A 7 6.43 -18.16 -9.85
CA ASP A 7 7.86 -18.53 -9.79
C ASP A 7 8.77 -17.40 -10.27
N LYS A 8 8.35 -16.67 -11.31
CA LYS A 8 9.12 -15.53 -11.83
C LYS A 8 9.22 -14.41 -10.79
N ILE A 9 8.08 -14.01 -10.22
CA ILE A 9 8.04 -12.96 -9.18
C ILE A 9 8.82 -13.41 -7.94
N TRP A 10 8.64 -14.65 -7.51
CA TRP A 10 9.37 -15.22 -6.38
C TRP A 10 10.88 -15.17 -6.59
N ASN A 11 11.35 -15.67 -7.72
CA ASN A 11 12.78 -15.73 -8.02
C ASN A 11 13.42 -14.35 -8.16
N ASP A 12 12.70 -13.38 -8.71
CA ASP A 12 13.17 -12.01 -8.85
C ASP A 12 13.29 -11.27 -7.50
N HIS A 13 12.54 -11.72 -6.48
CA HIS A 13 12.52 -11.11 -5.15
C HIS A 13 13.25 -11.92 -4.08
N LEU A 14 13.67 -13.15 -4.40
CA LEU A 14 14.37 -14.01 -3.46
C LEU A 14 15.80 -13.49 -3.21
N VAL A 15 16.08 -13.10 -1.96
CA VAL A 15 17.41 -12.65 -1.53
C VAL A 15 18.23 -13.82 -0.99
N ASP A 16 17.61 -14.67 -0.17
CA ASP A 16 18.24 -15.82 0.46
C ASP A 16 17.19 -16.87 0.80
N GLN A 17 17.59 -18.14 0.77
CA GLN A 17 16.74 -19.25 1.18
C GLN A 17 17.54 -20.21 2.04
N GLN A 18 17.03 -20.52 3.23
CA GLN A 18 17.63 -21.42 4.18
C GLN A 18 17.28 -22.89 3.89
N ASP A 19 18.04 -23.81 4.46
CA ASP A 19 17.84 -25.27 4.27
C ASP A 19 16.47 -25.76 4.77
N ASP A 20 15.88 -25.07 5.75
CA ASP A 20 14.54 -25.37 6.28
C ASP A 20 13.38 -24.87 5.40
N GLY A 21 13.70 -24.20 4.28
CA GLY A 21 12.73 -23.62 3.37
C GLY A 21 12.33 -22.17 3.69
N THR A 22 12.81 -21.60 4.79
CA THR A 22 12.60 -20.19 5.12
C THR A 22 13.27 -19.30 4.06
N ALA A 23 12.56 -18.30 3.57
CA ALA A 23 13.05 -17.41 2.52
C ALA A 23 13.05 -15.95 2.98
N LEU A 24 14.11 -15.23 2.63
CA LEU A 24 14.20 -13.78 2.75
C LEU A 24 13.84 -13.15 1.40
N LEU A 25 12.77 -12.38 1.37
CA LEU A 25 12.31 -11.71 0.15
C LEU A 25 12.57 -10.21 0.22
N PHE A 26 12.99 -9.65 -0.90
CA PHE A 26 13.02 -8.19 -1.07
C PHE A 26 11.61 -7.67 -1.34
N VAL A 27 11.17 -6.70 -0.53
CA VAL A 27 9.88 -6.03 -0.72
C VAL A 27 10.12 -4.70 -1.42
N ASP A 28 9.66 -4.58 -2.65
CA ASP A 28 9.86 -3.40 -3.49
C ASP A 28 8.66 -2.42 -3.46
N ARG A 29 7.50 -2.88 -3.02
CA ARG A 29 6.28 -2.08 -2.89
C ARG A 29 5.60 -2.32 -1.55
N HIS A 30 5.07 -1.26 -0.96
CA HIS A 30 4.30 -1.32 0.28
C HIS A 30 2.95 -0.63 0.08
N LEU A 31 1.87 -1.38 0.28
CA LEU A 31 0.50 -0.88 0.24
C LEU A 31 -0.01 -0.71 1.67
N VAL A 32 -0.61 0.44 1.94
CA VAL A 32 -1.02 0.86 3.29
C VAL A 32 -2.47 1.33 3.26
N HIS A 33 -3.23 0.97 4.28
CA HIS A 33 -4.60 1.46 4.46
C HIS A 33 -4.83 2.02 5.87
N GLU A 34 -6.01 2.61 6.12
CA GLU A 34 -6.29 3.39 7.33
C GLU A 34 -6.40 2.58 8.62
N VAL A 35 -6.77 1.28 8.53
CA VAL A 35 -7.12 0.51 9.74
C VAL A 35 -5.90 0.16 10.59
N THR A 36 -4.84 -0.34 9.98
CA THR A 36 -3.65 -0.85 10.69
C THR A 36 -2.45 0.07 10.67
N SER A 37 -2.42 1.02 9.75
CA SER A 37 -1.28 1.93 9.56
C SER A 37 -1.02 2.93 10.69
N PRO A 38 -2.01 3.41 11.47
CA PRO A 38 -1.76 4.39 12.54
C PRO A 38 -0.67 3.94 13.51
N GLN A 39 -0.70 2.69 13.93
CA GLN A 39 0.29 2.11 14.85
C GLN A 39 1.69 2.03 14.23
N ALA A 40 1.78 1.70 12.95
CA ALA A 40 3.04 1.65 12.23
C ALA A 40 3.70 3.04 12.11
N PHE A 41 2.91 4.05 11.74
CA PHE A 41 3.41 5.44 11.69
C PHE A 41 3.78 5.99 13.06
N GLU A 42 3.02 5.65 14.10
CA GLU A 42 3.36 6.00 15.49
C GLU A 42 4.68 5.35 15.91
N GLY A 43 4.89 4.09 15.58
CA GLY A 43 6.16 3.39 15.84
C GLY A 43 7.35 4.05 15.15
N LEU A 44 7.19 4.50 13.90
CA LEU A 44 8.22 5.26 13.19
C LEU A 44 8.52 6.60 13.89
N ARG A 45 7.48 7.33 14.29
CA ARG A 45 7.60 8.63 14.97
C ARG A 45 8.31 8.47 16.32
N ASN A 46 7.89 7.50 17.14
CA ASN A 46 8.47 7.24 18.45
C ASN A 46 9.95 6.78 18.37
N SER A 47 10.31 6.10 17.28
CA SER A 47 11.69 5.66 17.02
C SER A 47 12.52 6.72 16.27
N ASN A 48 11.95 7.90 16.01
CA ASN A 48 12.57 8.95 15.20
C ASN A 48 13.05 8.45 13.82
N ARG A 49 12.25 7.58 13.19
CA ARG A 49 12.51 7.01 11.88
C ARG A 49 11.56 7.57 10.85
N LYS A 50 12.02 7.58 9.60
CA LYS A 50 11.22 7.95 8.42
C LYS A 50 10.79 6.70 7.66
N VAL A 51 9.80 6.84 6.79
CA VAL A 51 9.51 5.82 5.77
C VAL A 51 10.73 5.73 4.85
N ARG A 52 11.28 4.54 4.69
CA ARG A 52 12.53 4.33 3.95
C ARG A 52 12.39 4.68 2.47
N HIS A 53 11.29 4.24 1.85
CA HIS A 53 11.01 4.45 0.43
C HIS A 53 9.57 4.98 0.25
N PRO A 54 9.31 6.28 0.54
CA PRO A 54 7.97 6.83 0.43
C PRO A 54 7.43 6.81 -1.00
N ASN A 55 8.31 6.88 -1.99
CA ASN A 55 7.96 6.77 -3.41
C ASN A 55 7.57 5.34 -3.86
N LEU A 56 7.89 4.34 -3.06
CA LEU A 56 7.51 2.94 -3.27
C LEU A 56 6.40 2.48 -2.30
N THR A 57 5.87 3.41 -1.52
CA THR A 57 4.76 3.19 -0.58
C THR A 57 3.54 3.94 -1.09
N LEU A 58 2.42 3.25 -1.17
CA LEU A 58 1.15 3.79 -1.63
C LEU A 58 0.08 3.54 -0.58
N ALA A 59 -0.61 4.58 -0.17
CA ALA A 59 -1.69 4.50 0.77
C ALA A 59 -3.05 4.67 0.09
N VAL A 60 -4.06 4.03 0.63
CA VAL A 60 -5.46 4.18 0.21
C VAL A 60 -6.38 4.11 1.42
N ALA A 61 -7.43 4.92 1.42
CA ALA A 61 -8.55 4.75 2.34
C ALA A 61 -9.57 3.83 1.66
N ASP A 62 -9.82 2.65 2.22
CA ASP A 62 -10.66 1.64 1.58
C ASP A 62 -11.70 0.97 2.49
N HIS A 63 -11.39 0.75 3.76
CA HIS A 63 -12.29 0.06 4.70
C HIS A 63 -13.35 0.98 5.29
N ASN A 64 -12.99 2.22 5.60
CA ASN A 64 -13.83 3.18 6.33
C ASN A 64 -14.38 4.30 5.43
N VAL A 65 -14.52 4.03 4.15
CA VAL A 65 -15.10 4.97 3.19
C VAL A 65 -16.51 4.56 2.80
N PRO A 66 -17.45 5.52 2.64
CA PRO A 66 -18.81 5.19 2.22
C PRO A 66 -18.83 4.59 0.81
N THR A 67 -19.71 3.60 0.62
CA THR A 67 -20.02 3.01 -0.69
C THR A 67 -21.17 3.73 -1.39
N THR A 68 -21.80 4.66 -0.69
CA THR A 68 -22.89 5.52 -1.17
C THR A 68 -22.34 6.89 -1.60
N ASP A 69 -23.18 7.91 -1.61
CA ASP A 69 -22.77 9.27 -1.93
C ASP A 69 -21.71 9.77 -0.94
N ARG A 70 -20.57 10.21 -1.47
CA ARG A 70 -19.43 10.67 -0.69
C ARG A 70 -19.39 12.19 -0.47
N THR A 71 -20.36 12.91 -1.00
CA THR A 71 -20.45 14.37 -0.85
C THR A 71 -20.72 14.79 0.58
N GLU A 72 -21.40 13.94 1.35
CA GLU A 72 -21.68 14.16 2.78
C GLU A 72 -20.53 13.74 3.69
N GLY A 73 -19.47 13.15 3.13
CA GLY A 73 -18.32 12.66 3.91
C GLY A 73 -18.59 11.35 4.63
N ILE A 74 -17.86 11.10 5.71
CA ILE A 74 -17.93 9.89 6.52
C ILE A 74 -18.77 10.18 7.77
N ALA A 75 -19.94 9.54 7.87
CA ALA A 75 -20.88 9.75 8.96
C ALA A 75 -20.41 9.13 10.29
N ASP A 76 -19.79 7.94 10.22
CA ASP A 76 -19.23 7.28 11.37
C ASP A 76 -17.97 7.99 11.87
N GLN A 77 -17.98 8.39 13.13
CA GLN A 77 -16.91 9.21 13.70
C GLN A 77 -15.58 8.44 13.82
N GLU A 78 -15.62 7.16 14.18
CA GLU A 78 -14.41 6.34 14.29
C GLU A 78 -13.77 6.12 12.91
N SER A 79 -14.56 5.78 11.92
CA SER A 79 -14.13 5.66 10.53
C SER A 79 -13.51 6.95 10.01
N LYS A 80 -14.15 8.09 10.33
CA LYS A 80 -13.61 9.40 9.95
C LYS A 80 -12.25 9.67 10.58
N ILE A 81 -12.08 9.40 11.87
CA ILE A 81 -10.80 9.58 12.57
C ILE A 81 -9.71 8.72 11.93
N GLN A 82 -10.00 7.48 11.57
CA GLN A 82 -9.01 6.60 10.93
C GLN A 82 -8.58 7.12 9.56
N VAL A 83 -9.50 7.59 8.74
CA VAL A 83 -9.18 8.17 7.42
C VAL A 83 -8.41 9.47 7.58
N ASP A 84 -8.86 10.38 8.44
CA ASP A 84 -8.17 11.66 8.71
C ASP A 84 -6.74 11.41 9.25
N THR A 85 -6.57 10.39 10.10
CA THR A 85 -5.25 9.98 10.61
C THR A 85 -4.33 9.46 9.52
N LEU A 86 -4.85 8.63 8.59
CA LEU A 86 -4.10 8.17 7.43
C LEU A 86 -3.63 9.35 6.58
N GLU A 87 -4.51 10.30 6.29
CA GLU A 87 -4.18 11.49 5.50
C GLU A 87 -3.08 12.32 6.16
N ALA A 88 -3.19 12.56 7.48
CA ALA A 88 -2.19 13.29 8.24
C ALA A 88 -0.82 12.57 8.23
N ASN A 89 -0.81 11.26 8.47
CA ASN A 89 0.40 10.45 8.45
C ASN A 89 1.05 10.43 7.06
N CYS A 90 0.28 10.25 6.00
CA CYS A 90 0.81 10.27 4.63
C CYS A 90 1.44 11.62 4.29
N LYS A 91 0.83 12.72 4.72
CA LYS A 91 1.38 14.06 4.53
C LYS A 91 2.68 14.26 5.31
N GLU A 92 2.74 13.79 6.57
CA GLU A 92 3.93 13.91 7.42
C GLU A 92 5.10 13.10 6.86
N PHE A 93 4.86 11.86 6.44
CA PHE A 93 5.90 10.94 5.98
C PHE A 93 6.17 10.97 4.47
N GLY A 94 5.47 11.82 3.72
CA GLY A 94 5.65 11.97 2.27
C GLY A 94 5.18 10.77 1.45
N VAL A 95 4.20 10.03 1.95
CA VAL A 95 3.61 8.86 1.28
C VAL A 95 2.48 9.30 0.36
N GLN A 96 2.45 8.78 -0.87
CA GLN A 96 1.35 9.02 -1.80
C GLN A 96 0.06 8.38 -1.28
N LEU A 97 -1.03 9.14 -1.30
CA LEU A 97 -2.35 8.69 -0.87
C LEU A 97 -3.37 8.79 -2.00
N PHE A 98 -4.11 7.72 -2.23
CA PHE A 98 -5.37 7.77 -2.96
C PHE A 98 -6.51 7.94 -1.96
N GLY A 99 -6.86 9.20 -1.69
CA GLY A 99 -7.92 9.54 -0.74
C GLY A 99 -9.32 9.19 -1.25
N MET A 100 -10.32 9.37 -0.40
CA MET A 100 -11.71 8.98 -0.65
C MET A 100 -12.27 9.52 -1.98
N ASN A 101 -11.87 10.70 -2.41
CA ASN A 101 -12.36 11.36 -3.62
C ASN A 101 -11.40 11.22 -4.82
N ASP A 102 -10.28 10.52 -4.68
CA ASP A 102 -9.37 10.23 -5.80
C ASP A 102 -10.01 9.21 -6.73
N LYS A 103 -9.96 9.45 -8.04
CA LYS A 103 -10.51 8.53 -9.05
C LYS A 103 -9.83 7.16 -9.07
N ARG A 104 -8.63 7.07 -8.53
CA ARG A 104 -7.84 5.83 -8.41
C ARG A 104 -8.08 5.10 -7.10
N GLN A 105 -8.90 5.69 -6.20
CA GLN A 105 -9.25 5.06 -4.94
C GLN A 105 -10.02 3.77 -5.18
N GLY A 106 -9.66 2.75 -4.47
CA GLY A 106 -10.28 1.44 -4.49
C GLY A 106 -9.78 0.58 -3.35
N ILE A 107 -10.15 -0.67 -3.35
CA ILE A 107 -9.68 -1.62 -2.34
C ILE A 107 -8.16 -1.79 -2.48
N VAL A 108 -7.45 -1.83 -1.35
CA VAL A 108 -5.97 -1.92 -1.30
C VAL A 108 -5.40 -3.03 -2.17
N HIS A 109 -6.08 -4.18 -2.26
CA HIS A 109 -5.65 -5.31 -3.09
C HIS A 109 -5.76 -5.05 -4.60
N ILE A 110 -6.57 -4.09 -5.02
CA ILE A 110 -6.80 -3.75 -6.43
C ILE A 110 -5.89 -2.60 -6.87
N ILE A 111 -5.65 -1.61 -6.03
CA ILE A 111 -4.83 -0.45 -6.39
C ILE A 111 -3.37 -0.81 -6.68
N GLY A 112 -2.87 -1.90 -6.12
CA GLY A 112 -1.53 -2.41 -6.44
C GLY A 112 -1.41 -2.82 -7.91
N PRO A 113 -2.17 -3.83 -8.36
CA PRO A 113 -2.08 -4.29 -9.74
C PRO A 113 -2.60 -3.28 -10.77
N GLU A 114 -3.63 -2.51 -10.50
CA GLU A 114 -4.21 -1.61 -11.50
C GLU A 114 -3.39 -0.31 -11.71
N PRO A 115 -3.34 0.64 -10.78
CA PRO A 115 -2.70 1.92 -11.07
C PRO A 115 -1.18 1.91 -10.91
N VAL A 116 -0.62 0.96 -10.16
CA VAL A 116 0.82 0.94 -9.86
C VAL A 116 1.58 -0.02 -10.75
N SER A 117 1.02 -1.22 -10.99
CA SER A 117 1.69 -2.22 -11.84
C SER A 117 1.60 -1.88 -13.32
N TYR A 118 0.55 -1.20 -13.77
CA TYR A 118 0.41 -0.78 -15.17
C TYR A 118 1.48 0.21 -15.62
N THR A 119 2.02 1.00 -14.71
CA THR A 119 3.12 1.94 -15.01
C THR A 119 4.50 1.28 -14.97
N HIS A 120 4.62 0.06 -14.45
CA HIS A 120 5.89 -0.64 -14.29
C HIS A 120 5.97 -2.00 -14.97
N LEU A 121 4.84 -2.61 -15.29
CA LEU A 121 4.76 -3.77 -16.18
C LEU A 121 4.60 -3.26 -17.61
N THR A 122 5.66 -2.78 -18.19
CA THR A 122 5.77 -2.81 -19.64
C THR A 122 5.80 -4.28 -20.03
N LEU A 123 4.65 -4.80 -20.43
CA LEU A 123 4.63 -6.05 -21.17
C LEU A 123 5.58 -5.86 -22.36
N PRO A 124 6.53 -6.79 -22.58
CA PRO A 124 7.32 -6.73 -23.79
C PRO A 124 6.34 -6.80 -24.96
N THR A 125 6.13 -5.69 -25.61
CA THR A 125 5.47 -5.65 -26.90
C THR A 125 6.43 -6.27 -27.89
N ASN A 126 6.13 -7.49 -28.26
CA ASN A 126 6.74 -8.10 -29.44
C ASN A 126 6.32 -7.36 -30.69
#